data_d4419ea94579ba46ce98d8eb2aca8bf4
#
_entry.id   d4419ea94579ba46ce98d8eb2aca8bf4
#
_cell.length_a   1.000
_cell.length_b   1.000
_cell.length_c   1.000
_cell.angle_alpha   90.00
_cell.angle_beta   90.00
_cell.angle_gamma   90.00
#
_symmetry.space_group_name_H-M   'P 1'
#
loop_
_entity.id
_entity.type
_entity.pdbx_description
1 polymer ?
#
loop_
_entity_poly.entity_id
_entity_poly.type
_entity_poly.pdbx_seq_one_letter_code
_entity_poly.pdbx_strand_id
1 'polypeptide(L)'
;MLRLTSPSGCLFPYRNLSSGETDLPGIWSALILYWSAVKATFPQAWGKPPSQSRLMHGAGIRSMGRLMDRIMASIDARQTGAQEMVAADLALLAPHCHWTEGHWDGLGLRWNEIQNVPRHIHELSSFLMRTYLHARAAQP
;
A
#
# COMPACT_ATOMS: atom_id res chain seq x y z
N MET A 1 6.49 4.70 -6.58
CA MET A 1 7.08 5.81 -5.82
C MET A 1 5.98 6.64 -5.18
N LEU A 2 6.20 7.09 -3.98
CA LEU A 2 5.24 7.92 -3.26
C LEU A 2 5.19 9.33 -3.86
N ARG A 3 3.98 9.88 -3.95
CA ARG A 3 3.75 11.20 -4.52
C ARG A 3 3.69 12.25 -3.42
N LEU A 4 4.83 12.61 -2.85
CA LEU A 4 4.90 13.53 -1.72
C LEU A 4 4.32 14.91 -2.03
N THR A 5 4.32 15.32 -3.30
CA THR A 5 3.84 16.63 -3.73
C THR A 5 2.46 16.60 -4.36
N SER A 6 1.85 15.41 -4.50
CA SER A 6 0.53 15.28 -5.11
C SER A 6 -0.55 15.83 -4.18
N PRO A 7 -1.44 16.72 -4.67
CA PRO A 7 -2.56 17.19 -3.86
C PRO A 7 -3.53 16.08 -3.45
N SER A 8 -3.56 14.95 -4.18
CA SER A 8 -4.44 13.82 -3.88
C SER A 8 -3.77 12.74 -3.04
N GLY A 9 -2.46 12.84 -2.76
CA GLY A 9 -1.74 11.86 -1.97
C GLY A 9 -1.96 12.02 -0.48
N CYS A 10 -1.84 10.93 0.27
CA CYS A 10 -2.06 10.93 1.71
C CYS A 10 -1.05 11.77 2.49
N LEU A 11 0.10 12.08 1.89
CA LEU A 11 1.14 12.88 2.53
C LEU A 11 0.98 14.39 2.27
N PHE A 12 0.07 14.77 1.39
CA PHE A 12 -0.17 16.18 1.08
C PHE A 12 -0.54 17.03 2.31
N PRO A 13 -1.38 16.53 3.27
CA PRO A 13 -1.73 17.33 4.46
C PRO A 13 -0.54 17.73 5.33
N TYR A 14 0.63 17.10 5.15
CA TYR A 14 1.83 17.41 5.92
C TYR A 14 2.63 18.57 5.32
N ARG A 15 2.13 19.17 4.23
CA ARG A 15 2.76 20.34 3.61
C ARG A 15 2.03 21.60 4.03
N ASN A 16 2.79 22.61 4.41
CA ASN A 16 2.25 23.94 4.67
C ASN A 16 2.39 24.80 3.42
N LEU A 17 1.29 25.02 2.71
CA LEU A 17 1.30 25.76 1.46
C LEU A 17 1.59 27.27 1.67
N SER A 18 1.27 27.80 2.83
CA SER A 18 1.51 29.22 3.14
C SER A 18 2.99 29.53 3.38
N SER A 19 3.68 28.66 4.12
CA SER A 19 5.08 28.85 4.47
C SER A 19 6.04 28.13 3.55
N GLY A 20 5.54 27.18 2.75
CA GLY A 20 6.37 26.29 1.94
C GLY A 20 7.06 25.20 2.74
N GLU A 21 6.80 25.12 4.04
CA GLU A 21 7.38 24.11 4.91
C GLU A 21 6.64 22.77 4.79
N THR A 22 7.34 21.70 5.14
CA THR A 22 6.81 20.34 5.15
C THR A 22 7.02 19.74 6.53
N ASP A 23 5.98 19.12 7.08
CA ASP A 23 6.06 18.39 8.34
C ASP A 23 6.74 17.05 8.10
N LEU A 24 8.08 17.03 8.08
CA LEU A 24 8.85 15.82 7.84
C LEU A 24 8.63 14.75 8.92
N PRO A 25 8.59 15.09 10.23
CA PRO A 25 8.27 14.08 11.24
C PRO A 25 6.88 13.45 11.03
N GLY A 26 5.90 14.23 10.61
CA GLY A 26 4.55 13.73 10.33
C GLY A 26 4.53 12.77 9.14
N ILE A 27 5.22 13.13 8.07
CA ILE A 27 5.36 12.25 6.89
C ILE A 27 6.03 10.94 7.29
N TRP A 28 7.13 11.02 8.02
CA TRP A 28 7.88 9.85 8.48
C TRP A 28 7.00 8.93 9.33
N SER A 29 6.24 9.50 10.26
CA SER A 29 5.32 8.74 11.11
C SER A 29 4.26 8.02 10.29
N ALA A 30 3.68 8.69 9.28
CA ALA A 30 2.69 8.08 8.40
C ALA A 30 3.26 6.92 7.60
N LEU A 31 4.48 7.10 7.07
CA LEU A 31 5.16 6.05 6.30
C LEU A 31 5.48 4.84 7.17
N ILE A 32 6.02 5.07 8.37
CA ILE A 32 6.33 3.98 9.29
C ILE A 32 5.06 3.25 9.70
N LEU A 33 4.00 3.98 10.00
CA LEU A 33 2.71 3.39 10.37
C LEU A 33 2.22 2.43 9.30
N TYR A 34 2.16 2.89 8.06
CA TYR A 34 1.64 2.11 6.94
C TYR A 34 2.53 0.90 6.65
N TRP A 35 3.83 1.12 6.44
CA TRP A 35 4.74 0.05 6.02
C TRP A 35 5.01 -0.96 7.15
N SER A 36 4.94 -0.55 8.41
CA SER A 36 4.97 -1.49 9.53
C SER A 36 3.75 -2.41 9.54
N ALA A 37 2.59 -1.87 9.20
CA ALA A 37 1.39 -2.67 9.06
C ALA A 37 1.47 -3.63 7.88
N VAL A 38 2.07 -3.21 6.76
CA VAL A 38 2.32 -4.08 5.60
C VAL A 38 3.24 -5.24 6.01
N LYS A 39 4.32 -4.93 6.69
CA LYS A 39 5.25 -5.96 7.20
C LYS A 39 4.54 -6.97 8.10
N ALA A 40 3.72 -6.49 9.01
CA ALA A 40 2.99 -7.35 9.94
C ALA A 40 1.93 -8.19 9.24
N THR A 41 1.32 -7.66 8.17
CA THR A 41 0.28 -8.36 7.41
C THR A 41 0.86 -9.44 6.52
N PHE A 42 2.05 -9.22 5.96
CA PHE A 42 2.70 -10.13 5.02
C PHE A 42 4.09 -10.55 5.52
N PRO A 43 4.18 -11.20 6.68
CA PRO A 43 5.49 -11.51 7.27
C PRO A 43 6.31 -12.48 6.44
N GLN A 44 5.67 -13.34 5.66
CA GLN A 44 6.37 -14.33 4.83
C GLN A 44 6.89 -13.73 3.53
N ALA A 45 6.35 -12.58 3.12
CA ALA A 45 6.79 -11.88 1.92
C ALA A 45 7.81 -10.77 2.23
N TRP A 46 7.69 -10.16 3.39
CA TRP A 46 8.52 -9.02 3.76
C TRP A 46 9.99 -9.43 3.97
N GLY A 47 10.88 -8.64 3.40
CA GLY A 47 12.32 -8.82 3.61
C GLY A 47 12.98 -9.87 2.74
N LYS A 48 12.24 -10.63 1.96
CA LYS A 48 12.81 -11.57 1.01
C LYS A 48 13.35 -10.84 -0.23
N PRO A 49 14.33 -11.44 -0.94
CA PRO A 49 14.78 -10.86 -2.21
C PRO A 49 13.64 -10.71 -3.20
N PRO A 50 13.69 -9.71 -4.10
CA PRO A 50 12.63 -9.51 -5.11
C PRO A 50 12.35 -10.72 -5.99
N SER A 51 13.34 -11.58 -6.20
CA SER A 51 13.16 -12.83 -6.94
C SER A 51 12.29 -13.85 -6.21
N GLN A 52 12.12 -13.70 -4.91
CA GLN A 52 11.34 -14.61 -4.05
C GLN A 52 10.07 -13.96 -3.52
N SER A 53 9.94 -12.64 -3.64
CA SER A 53 8.76 -11.93 -3.16
C SER A 53 8.51 -10.70 -4.01
N ARG A 54 7.35 -10.65 -4.65
CA ARG A 54 6.97 -9.49 -5.45
C ARG A 54 6.52 -8.31 -4.59
N LEU A 55 6.25 -8.51 -3.31
CA LEU A 55 6.04 -7.40 -2.38
C LEU A 55 7.29 -6.53 -2.27
N MET A 56 8.46 -7.15 -2.27
CA MET A 56 9.76 -6.46 -2.19
C MET A 56 10.33 -6.07 -3.55
N HIS A 57 9.59 -6.36 -4.62
CA HIS A 57 9.91 -5.95 -5.99
C HIS A 57 9.37 -4.55 -6.26
N GLY A 58 10.00 -3.82 -7.18
CA GLY A 58 9.56 -2.46 -7.53
C GLY A 58 8.08 -2.35 -7.85
N ALA A 59 7.52 -3.32 -8.56
CA ALA A 59 6.09 -3.32 -8.87
C ALA A 59 5.23 -3.45 -7.63
N GLY A 60 5.60 -4.31 -6.69
CA GLY A 60 4.87 -4.50 -5.44
C GLY A 60 4.92 -3.27 -4.55
N ILE A 61 6.11 -2.72 -4.37
CA ILE A 61 6.30 -1.52 -3.54
C ILE A 61 5.51 -0.35 -4.10
N ARG A 62 5.55 -0.15 -5.41
CA ARG A 62 4.80 0.94 -6.06
C ARG A 62 3.29 0.75 -5.95
N SER A 63 2.82 -0.47 -6.14
CA SER A 63 1.39 -0.77 -6.06
C SER A 63 0.86 -0.61 -4.65
N MET A 64 1.59 -1.11 -3.65
CA MET A 64 1.22 -0.93 -2.25
C MET A 64 1.33 0.54 -1.81
N GLY A 65 2.29 1.28 -2.38
CA GLY A 65 2.41 2.72 -2.14
C GLY A 65 1.21 3.50 -2.68
N ARG A 66 0.69 3.11 -3.82
CA ARG A 66 -0.55 3.74 -4.36
C ARG A 66 -1.76 3.42 -3.49
N LEU A 67 -1.85 2.18 -3.00
CA LEU A 67 -2.93 1.79 -2.10
C LEU A 67 -2.87 2.57 -0.78
N MET A 68 -1.67 2.93 -0.32
CA MET A 68 -1.48 3.75 0.88
C MET A 68 -2.29 5.04 0.81
N ASP A 69 -2.32 5.71 -0.35
CA ASP A 69 -3.06 6.95 -0.51
C ASP A 69 -4.55 6.77 -0.18
N ARG A 70 -5.11 5.64 -0.54
CA ARG A 70 -6.52 5.35 -0.26
C ARG A 70 -6.76 4.95 1.19
N ILE A 71 -5.94 4.06 1.72
CA ILE A 71 -6.12 3.57 3.10
C ILE A 71 -5.91 4.71 4.09
N MET A 72 -4.85 5.49 3.89
CA MET A 72 -4.50 6.57 4.81
C MET A 72 -5.35 7.82 4.65
N ALA A 73 -6.19 7.90 3.62
CA ALA A 73 -7.02 9.07 3.37
C ALA A 73 -8.02 9.34 4.50
N SER A 74 -8.50 8.28 5.18
CA SER A 74 -9.48 8.38 6.25
C SER A 74 -8.89 8.09 7.63
N ILE A 75 -7.57 7.97 7.74
CA ILE A 75 -6.89 7.62 9.00
C ILE A 75 -5.90 8.73 9.34
N ASP A 76 -6.07 9.32 10.52
CA ASP A 76 -5.06 10.24 11.05
C ASP A 76 -3.98 9.39 11.73
N ALA A 77 -2.77 9.44 11.18
CA ALA A 77 -1.64 8.66 11.69
C ALA A 77 -1.27 9.00 13.15
N ARG A 78 -1.73 10.14 13.65
CA ARG A 78 -1.46 10.59 15.01
C ARG A 78 -2.53 10.14 16.01
N GLN A 79 -3.68 9.62 15.53
CA GLN A 79 -4.74 9.22 16.42
C GLN A 79 -4.45 7.90 17.11
N THR A 80 -4.99 7.72 18.30
CA THR A 80 -4.92 6.45 19.03
C THR A 80 -5.65 5.38 18.23
N GLY A 81 -5.03 4.22 18.07
CA GLY A 81 -5.63 3.12 17.32
C GLY A 81 -5.40 3.17 15.81
N ALA A 82 -4.63 4.16 15.31
CA ALA A 82 -4.37 4.27 13.88
C ALA A 82 -3.70 3.02 13.31
N GLN A 83 -2.76 2.43 14.04
CA GLN A 83 -2.06 1.23 13.58
C GLN A 83 -3.02 0.05 13.42
N GLU A 84 -3.93 -0.13 14.38
CA GLU A 84 -4.94 -1.18 14.33
C GLU A 84 -5.91 -0.97 13.18
N MET A 85 -6.25 0.28 12.87
CA MET A 85 -7.11 0.60 11.73
C MET A 85 -6.47 0.24 10.40
N VAL A 86 -5.19 0.59 10.21
CA VAL A 86 -4.45 0.22 9.01
C VAL A 86 -4.32 -1.29 8.90
N ALA A 87 -3.97 -1.95 10.00
CA ALA A 87 -3.84 -3.40 10.02
C ALA A 87 -5.15 -4.10 9.66
N ALA A 88 -6.28 -3.60 10.15
CA ALA A 88 -7.60 -4.15 9.83
C ALA A 88 -7.92 -4.00 8.34
N ASP A 89 -7.60 -2.85 7.75
CA ASP A 89 -7.81 -2.61 6.33
C ASP A 89 -6.94 -3.54 5.47
N LEU A 90 -5.67 -3.70 5.82
CA LEU A 90 -4.77 -4.59 5.09
C LEU A 90 -5.18 -6.07 5.25
N ALA A 91 -5.73 -6.43 6.40
CA ALA A 91 -6.21 -7.80 6.64
C ALA A 91 -7.35 -8.17 5.69
N LEU A 92 -8.18 -7.21 5.28
CA LEU A 92 -9.23 -7.44 4.29
C LEU A 92 -8.64 -7.83 2.93
N LEU A 93 -7.50 -7.28 2.60
CA LEU A 93 -6.83 -7.50 1.32
C LEU A 93 -5.99 -8.78 1.30
N ALA A 94 -5.42 -9.14 2.43
CA ALA A 94 -4.39 -10.19 2.52
C ALA A 94 -4.77 -11.52 1.86
N PRO A 95 -6.01 -12.04 2.00
CA PRO A 95 -6.37 -13.32 1.37
C PRO A 95 -6.31 -13.31 -0.16
N HIS A 96 -6.32 -12.14 -0.75
CA HIS A 96 -6.33 -11.97 -2.21
C HIS A 96 -4.94 -11.68 -2.79
N CYS A 97 -3.93 -11.57 -1.94
CA CYS A 97 -2.57 -11.22 -2.37
C CYS A 97 -1.72 -12.46 -2.63
N HIS A 98 -0.92 -12.39 -3.69
CA HIS A 98 -0.05 -13.48 -4.12
C HIS A 98 1.37 -12.96 -4.35
N TRP A 99 2.06 -12.67 -3.23
CA TRP A 99 3.40 -12.08 -3.28
C TRP A 99 4.50 -13.10 -3.50
N THR A 100 4.29 -14.34 -3.01
CA THR A 100 5.33 -15.38 -3.00
C THR A 100 4.91 -16.68 -3.68
N GLU A 101 3.64 -16.83 -4.02
CA GLU A 101 3.11 -18.04 -4.67
C GLU A 101 1.74 -17.75 -5.27
N GLY A 102 1.31 -18.61 -6.16
CA GLY A 102 -0.03 -18.55 -6.73
C GLY A 102 -0.15 -17.62 -7.93
N HIS A 103 -1.39 -17.26 -8.23
CA HIS A 103 -1.76 -16.40 -9.36
C HIS A 103 -2.55 -15.21 -8.86
N TRP A 104 -2.37 -14.07 -9.52
CA TRP A 104 -3.23 -12.91 -9.30
C TRP A 104 -4.51 -13.06 -10.09
N ASP A 105 -5.65 -13.12 -9.39
CA ASP A 105 -6.95 -13.33 -10.01
C ASP A 105 -7.28 -12.22 -11.02
N GLY A 106 -7.67 -12.63 -12.22
CA GLY A 106 -8.07 -11.70 -13.27
C GLY A 106 -6.93 -11.01 -14.00
N LEU A 107 -5.67 -11.18 -13.58
CA LEU A 107 -4.53 -10.57 -14.25
C LEU A 107 -3.86 -11.51 -15.26
N GLY A 108 -4.14 -12.81 -15.19
CA GLY A 108 -3.50 -13.80 -16.04
C GLY A 108 -2.01 -13.96 -15.76
N LEU A 109 -1.57 -13.58 -14.57
CA LEU A 109 -0.18 -13.59 -14.18
C LEU A 109 0.04 -14.40 -12.92
N ARG A 110 1.07 -15.22 -12.93
CA ARG A 110 1.58 -15.83 -11.71
C ARG A 110 2.28 -14.78 -10.87
N TRP A 111 2.46 -15.07 -9.59
CA TRP A 111 3.12 -14.15 -8.68
C TRP A 111 4.47 -13.66 -9.21
N ASN A 112 5.27 -14.56 -9.79
CA ASN A 112 6.63 -14.25 -10.26
C ASN A 112 6.69 -13.71 -11.69
N GLU A 113 5.55 -13.58 -12.36
CA GLU A 113 5.46 -12.96 -13.68
C GLU A 113 5.28 -11.45 -13.62
N ILE A 114 4.96 -10.93 -12.44
CA ILE A 114 4.86 -9.48 -12.24
C ILE A 114 6.23 -8.85 -12.45
N GLN A 115 6.30 -7.84 -13.33
CA GLN A 115 7.52 -7.12 -13.65
C GLN A 115 7.36 -5.63 -13.31
N ASN A 116 8.48 -4.94 -13.16
CA ASN A 116 8.48 -3.50 -12.85
C ASN A 116 8.28 -2.70 -14.14
N VAL A 117 7.14 -2.90 -14.79
CA VAL A 117 6.74 -2.19 -16.02
C VAL A 117 5.40 -1.50 -15.80
N PRO A 118 5.12 -0.39 -16.51
CA PRO A 118 3.91 0.40 -16.25
C PRO A 118 2.62 -0.40 -16.33
N ARG A 119 2.50 -1.32 -17.27
CA ARG A 119 1.30 -2.15 -17.43
C ARG A 119 1.04 -3.01 -16.21
N HIS A 120 2.07 -3.71 -15.71
CA HIS A 120 1.93 -4.58 -14.54
C HIS A 120 1.66 -3.78 -13.28
N ILE A 121 2.33 -2.65 -13.10
CA ILE A 121 2.10 -1.76 -11.96
C ILE A 121 0.65 -1.25 -11.97
N HIS A 122 0.16 -0.83 -13.14
CA HIS A 122 -1.21 -0.36 -13.27
C HIS A 122 -2.23 -1.46 -12.98
N GLU A 123 -2.06 -2.63 -13.57
CA GLU A 123 -2.97 -3.77 -13.38
C GLU A 123 -2.99 -4.24 -11.94
N LEU A 124 -1.80 -4.36 -11.33
CA LEU A 124 -1.69 -4.78 -9.93
C LEU A 124 -2.29 -3.73 -8.98
N SER A 125 -1.96 -2.45 -9.20
CA SER A 125 -2.53 -1.35 -8.41
C SER A 125 -4.05 -1.31 -8.49
N SER A 126 -4.59 -1.47 -9.70
CA SER A 126 -6.03 -1.48 -9.92
C SER A 126 -6.70 -2.68 -9.25
N PHE A 127 -6.07 -3.84 -9.32
CA PHE A 127 -6.55 -5.04 -8.64
C PHE A 127 -6.61 -4.83 -7.13
N LEU A 128 -5.53 -4.34 -6.54
CA LEU A 128 -5.46 -4.10 -5.10
C LEU A 128 -6.53 -3.09 -4.66
N MET A 129 -6.70 -2.02 -5.42
CA MET A 129 -7.69 -0.99 -5.11
C MET A 129 -9.11 -1.53 -5.19
N ARG A 130 -9.46 -2.23 -6.27
CA ARG A 130 -10.80 -2.80 -6.42
C ARG A 130 -11.10 -3.82 -5.35
N THR A 131 -10.14 -4.70 -5.06
CA THR A 131 -10.29 -5.75 -4.06
C THR A 131 -10.48 -5.13 -2.67
N TYR A 132 -9.69 -4.13 -2.34
CA TYR A 132 -9.80 -3.42 -1.07
C TYR A 132 -11.18 -2.74 -0.93
N LEU A 133 -11.58 -1.98 -1.94
CA LEU A 133 -12.85 -1.26 -1.89
C LEU A 133 -14.05 -2.22 -1.81
N HIS A 134 -13.98 -3.32 -2.55
CA HIS A 134 -15.03 -4.34 -2.52
C HIS A 134 -15.13 -5.01 -1.15
N ALA A 135 -14.00 -5.41 -0.59
CA ALA A 135 -13.96 -6.03 0.73
C ALA A 135 -14.40 -5.06 1.83
N ARG A 136 -14.04 -3.79 1.70
CA ARG A 136 -14.43 -2.76 2.65
C ARG A 136 -15.94 -2.52 2.63
N ALA A 137 -16.54 -2.51 1.44
CA ALA A 137 -17.98 -2.33 1.29
C ALA A 137 -18.79 -3.49 1.85
N ALA A 138 -18.20 -4.69 1.91
CA ALA A 138 -18.83 -5.90 2.44
C ALA A 138 -18.80 -5.95 3.98
N GLN A 139 -18.06 -5.08 4.64
CA GLN A 139 -18.00 -5.04 6.09
C GLN A 139 -19.28 -4.43 6.66
N PRO A 140 -19.81 -4.99 7.78
CA PRO A 140 -21.00 -4.44 8.44
C PRO A 140 -20.77 -3.08 9.09
#